data_59f53c58d9df7de34c44e642ce972a8c
#
_entry.id   59f53c58d9df7de34c44e642ce972a8c
#
_cell.length_a   1.000
_cell.length_b   1.000
_cell.length_c   1.000
_cell.angle_alpha   90.00
_cell.angle_beta   90.00
_cell.angle_gamma   90.00
#
_symmetry.space_group_name_H-M   'P 1'
#
loop_
_entity.id
_entity.type
_entity.pdbx_description
1 polymer ?
#
loop_
_entity_poly.entity_id
_entity_poly.type
_entity_poly.pdbx_seq_one_letter_code
_entity_poly.pdbx_strand_id
1 'polypeptide(L)'
;MKNNSEKNIEDLKSKNKLEELGIKSLEKSLSEREFFNSGYYHSLGIMFFTFLTFISSIGYLIYAMFIYQPPISYIALNEEEKLLEEKPLDSFHMSKEGVMQWTTDAILDIYAYNYLSFNTHGKKVSQYFMDKELPKFMTEFNELNLQKIVKAQKAIVVPEVLKTFEFDVQGKYSDNAAVIVKGVIFLKIHGSEGIKGIRYEVNVTVSRVEFSTQKDGLSIVSIQLIKS
;
A
#
# COMPACT_ATOMS: atom_id res chain seq x y z
N MET A 1 18.08 28.28 107.05
CA MET A 1 16.93 27.84 106.21
C MET A 1 16.88 28.41 104.80
N LYS A 2 17.79 29.28 104.33
CA LYS A 2 17.78 29.93 103.02
C LYS A 2 18.36 29.08 101.84
N ASN A 3 19.28 28.14 102.17
CA ASN A 3 20.04 27.40 101.15
C ASN A 3 19.30 26.25 100.46
N ASN A 4 18.20 25.74 101.02
CA ASN A 4 17.44 24.65 100.44
C ASN A 4 16.42 25.15 99.40
N SER A 5 15.99 26.41 99.48
CA SER A 5 15.03 27.01 98.59
C SER A 5 15.64 27.37 97.23
N GLU A 6 16.90 27.82 97.20
CA GLU A 6 17.64 28.17 95.98
C GLU A 6 18.03 26.93 95.18
N LYS A 7 18.42 25.87 95.88
CA LYS A 7 18.76 24.59 95.22
C LYS A 7 17.56 23.94 94.52
N ASN A 8 16.37 24.01 95.10
CA ASN A 8 15.13 23.53 94.48
C ASN A 8 14.70 24.34 93.26
N ILE A 9 14.98 25.64 93.25
CA ILE A 9 14.67 26.49 92.08
C ILE A 9 15.64 26.23 90.91
N GLU A 10 16.90 25.97 91.24
CA GLU A 10 17.90 25.60 90.22
C GLU A 10 17.65 24.22 89.60
N ASP A 11 17.26 23.24 90.42
CA ASP A 11 16.87 21.91 89.92
C ASP A 11 15.61 21.93 89.07
N LEU A 12 14.61 22.76 89.43
CA LEU A 12 13.42 22.98 88.66
C LEU A 12 13.72 23.67 87.27
N LYS A 13 14.61 24.67 87.28
CA LYS A 13 15.05 25.36 86.09
C LYS A 13 15.85 24.40 85.12
N SER A 14 16.71 23.57 85.70
CA SER A 14 17.48 22.60 84.94
C SER A 14 16.57 21.51 84.30
N LYS A 15 15.58 21.06 85.09
CA LYS A 15 14.59 20.07 84.62
C LYS A 15 13.71 20.61 83.50
N ASN A 16 13.21 21.86 83.65
CA ASN A 16 12.42 22.52 82.60
C ASN A 16 13.25 22.74 81.29
N LYS A 17 14.54 23.08 81.42
CA LYS A 17 15.45 23.26 80.31
C LYS A 17 15.73 21.95 79.60
N LEU A 18 15.84 20.82 80.34
CA LEU A 18 16.00 19.50 79.75
C LEU A 18 14.73 19.03 78.99
N GLU A 19 13.54 19.29 79.52
CA GLU A 19 12.26 19.03 78.90
C GLU A 19 12.09 19.87 77.60
N GLU A 20 12.45 21.15 77.66
CA GLU A 20 12.40 22.03 76.48
C GLU A 20 13.36 21.58 75.37
N LEU A 21 14.57 21.11 75.69
CA LEU A 21 15.53 20.52 74.75
C LEU A 21 15.04 19.19 74.17
N GLY A 22 14.39 18.38 75.01
CA GLY A 22 13.76 17.15 74.62
C GLY A 22 12.62 17.37 73.58
N ILE A 23 11.75 18.36 73.88
CA ILE A 23 10.66 18.73 73.00
C ILE A 23 11.20 19.25 71.65
N LYS A 24 12.19 20.13 71.64
CA LYS A 24 12.82 20.65 70.43
C LYS A 24 13.50 19.55 69.58
N SER A 25 14.11 18.55 70.20
CA SER A 25 14.72 17.43 69.49
C SER A 25 13.67 16.52 68.86
N LEU A 26 12.53 16.31 69.53
CA LEU A 26 11.40 15.56 68.98
C LEU A 26 10.73 16.31 67.84
N GLU A 27 10.49 17.62 67.97
CA GLU A 27 9.96 18.42 66.83
C GLU A 27 10.86 18.38 65.59
N LYS A 28 12.18 18.48 65.80
CA LYS A 28 13.14 18.36 64.72
C LYS A 28 13.08 16.98 64.03
N SER A 29 13.02 15.92 64.80
CA SER A 29 12.95 14.55 64.25
C SER A 29 11.63 14.29 63.53
N LEU A 30 10.51 14.85 63.98
CA LEU A 30 9.22 14.77 63.33
C LEU A 30 9.23 15.55 61.99
N SER A 31 9.76 16.78 62.01
CA SER A 31 9.84 17.58 60.78
C SER A 31 10.76 16.95 59.72
N GLU A 32 11.88 16.35 60.12
CA GLU A 32 12.74 15.59 59.23
C GLU A 32 12.02 14.38 58.65
N ARG A 33 11.26 13.65 59.47
CA ARG A 33 10.48 12.48 58.99
C ARG A 33 9.36 12.89 58.03
N GLU A 34 8.67 13.99 58.29
CA GLU A 34 7.66 14.53 57.35
C GLU A 34 8.28 14.98 56.04
N PHE A 35 9.43 15.64 56.09
CA PHE A 35 10.19 16.05 54.91
C PHE A 35 10.60 14.85 54.06
N PHE A 36 11.18 13.82 54.65
CA PHE A 36 11.56 12.60 53.91
C PHE A 36 10.34 11.87 53.36
N ASN A 37 9.24 11.80 54.08
CA ASN A 37 8.02 11.14 53.64
C ASN A 37 7.38 11.90 52.47
N SER A 38 7.30 13.22 52.53
CA SER A 38 6.85 14.06 51.43
C SER A 38 7.75 13.94 50.22
N GLY A 39 9.08 13.99 50.38
CA GLY A 39 10.05 13.79 49.28
C GLY A 39 9.93 12.43 48.62
N TYR A 40 9.68 11.38 49.40
CA TYR A 40 9.48 10.03 48.86
C TYR A 40 8.23 9.95 47.99
N TYR A 41 7.08 10.48 48.43
CA TYR A 41 5.87 10.47 47.60
C TYR A 41 6.00 11.31 46.33
N HIS A 42 6.69 12.45 46.37
CA HIS A 42 6.97 13.23 45.18
C HIS A 42 7.88 12.48 44.19
N SER A 43 8.94 11.84 44.71
CA SER A 43 9.83 11.01 43.86
C SER A 43 9.09 9.84 43.25
N LEU A 44 8.23 9.16 44.02
CA LEU A 44 7.40 8.06 43.52
C LEU A 44 6.41 8.54 42.43
N GLY A 45 5.81 9.72 42.61
CA GLY A 45 4.93 10.33 41.61
C GLY A 45 5.65 10.65 40.30
N ILE A 46 6.85 11.22 40.37
CA ILE A 46 7.68 11.51 39.20
C ILE A 46 8.05 10.21 38.48
N MET A 47 8.49 9.19 39.24
CA MET A 47 8.85 7.89 38.68
C MET A 47 7.67 7.22 37.99
N PHE A 48 6.47 7.30 38.56
CA PHE A 48 5.25 6.76 37.93
C PHE A 48 4.90 7.50 36.66
N PHE A 49 5.00 8.83 36.65
CA PHE A 49 4.71 9.63 35.45
C PHE A 49 5.71 9.39 34.34
N THR A 50 7.00 9.26 34.63
CA THR A 50 8.03 8.92 33.65
C THR A 50 7.81 7.52 33.06
N PHE A 51 7.39 6.56 33.88
CA PHE A 51 7.05 5.22 33.41
C PHE A 51 5.84 5.22 32.47
N LEU A 52 4.82 6.00 32.79
CA LEU A 52 3.62 6.14 31.96
C LEU A 52 3.94 6.77 30.57
N THR A 53 4.77 7.81 30.57
CA THR A 53 5.21 8.46 29.31
C THR A 53 6.06 7.51 28.46
N PHE A 54 6.88 6.68 29.09
CA PHE A 54 7.68 5.68 28.39
C PHE A 54 6.81 4.61 27.71
N ILE A 55 5.80 4.09 28.43
CA ILE A 55 4.83 3.14 27.84
C ILE A 55 4.06 3.77 26.68
N SER A 56 3.61 5.01 26.84
CA SER A 56 2.92 5.75 25.78
C SER A 56 3.79 5.92 24.53
N SER A 57 5.07 6.22 24.72
CA SER A 57 6.04 6.35 23.62
C SER A 57 6.25 5.04 22.86
N ILE A 58 6.35 3.91 23.58
CA ILE A 58 6.46 2.58 22.96
C ILE A 58 5.19 2.25 22.18
N GLY A 59 4.02 2.53 22.75
CA GLY A 59 2.73 2.34 22.07
C GLY A 59 2.63 3.14 20.77
N TYR A 60 3.09 4.39 20.77
CA TYR A 60 3.14 5.22 19.57
C TYR A 60 4.11 4.67 18.52
N LEU A 61 5.29 4.18 18.92
CA LEU A 61 6.24 3.56 18.00
C LEU A 61 5.68 2.30 17.33
N ILE A 62 4.99 1.46 18.12
CA ILE A 62 4.32 0.27 17.58
C ILE A 62 3.23 0.68 16.59
N TYR A 63 2.41 1.67 16.92
CA TYR A 63 1.39 2.22 16.03
C TYR A 63 2.01 2.73 14.73
N ALA A 64 3.05 3.56 14.82
CA ALA A 64 3.74 4.12 13.65
C ALA A 64 4.37 3.03 12.77
N MET A 65 4.91 1.97 13.37
CA MET A 65 5.60 0.91 12.62
C MET A 65 4.65 -0.09 11.94
N PHE A 66 3.52 -0.43 12.58
CA PHE A 66 2.63 -1.50 12.12
C PHE A 66 1.32 -1.02 11.53
N ILE A 67 0.81 0.13 11.94
CA ILE A 67 -0.51 0.64 11.52
C ILE A 67 -0.39 1.83 10.57
N TYR A 68 0.53 2.75 10.85
CA TYR A 68 0.76 3.88 9.98
C TYR A 68 1.71 3.49 8.84
N GLN A 69 1.13 3.10 7.70
CA GLN A 69 1.87 2.95 6.44
C GLN A 69 1.72 4.27 5.68
N PRO A 70 2.80 5.07 5.55
CA PRO A 70 2.73 6.26 4.69
C PRO A 70 2.42 5.81 3.26
N PRO A 71 1.62 6.58 2.49
CA PRO A 71 1.38 6.27 1.11
C PRO A 71 2.73 6.19 0.37
N ILE A 72 3.00 5.04 -0.24
CA ILE A 72 4.21 4.86 -1.03
C ILE A 72 4.01 5.67 -2.31
N SER A 73 4.70 6.80 -2.44
CA SER A 73 4.75 7.54 -3.69
C SER A 73 5.73 6.83 -4.63
N TYR A 74 5.20 6.18 -5.64
CA TYR A 74 6.02 5.65 -6.72
C TYR A 74 6.44 6.81 -7.62
N ILE A 75 7.72 7.09 -7.64
CA ILE A 75 8.30 8.04 -8.59
C ILE A 75 8.59 7.23 -9.87
N ALA A 76 7.79 7.45 -10.89
CA ALA A 76 8.06 6.87 -12.20
C ALA A 76 9.28 7.59 -12.79
N LEU A 77 10.33 6.84 -13.05
CA LEU A 77 11.51 7.29 -13.77
C LEU A 77 11.44 6.71 -15.20
N ASN A 78 11.79 7.53 -16.20
CA ASN A 78 11.98 7.01 -17.55
C ASN A 78 13.37 6.31 -17.65
N GLU A 79 13.67 5.72 -18.81
CA GLU A 79 14.96 5.06 -19.07
C GLU A 79 16.17 6.00 -18.89
N GLU A 80 15.97 7.32 -18.91
CA GLU A 80 16.99 8.34 -18.70
C GLU A 80 17.06 8.81 -17.23
N GLU A 81 16.41 8.11 -16.29
CA GLU A 81 16.32 8.46 -14.84
C GLU A 81 15.71 9.85 -14.56
N LYS A 82 14.96 10.41 -15.51
CA LYS A 82 14.24 11.67 -15.32
C LYS A 82 12.90 11.42 -14.66
N LEU A 83 12.55 12.28 -13.70
CA LEU A 83 11.23 12.30 -13.08
C LEU A 83 10.15 12.49 -14.14
N LEU A 84 9.27 11.50 -14.28
CA LEU A 84 8.05 11.67 -15.05
C LEU A 84 7.09 12.51 -14.19
N GLU A 85 6.67 13.67 -14.71
CA GLU A 85 5.57 14.41 -14.10
C GLU A 85 4.34 13.50 -14.02
N GLU A 86 3.83 13.28 -12.82
CA GLU A 86 2.56 12.57 -12.62
C GLU A 86 1.45 13.38 -13.27
N LYS A 87 1.10 13.01 -14.50
CA LYS A 87 -0.10 13.54 -15.14
C LYS A 87 -1.33 13.02 -14.40
N PRO A 88 -2.35 13.88 -14.18
CA PRO A 88 -3.60 13.47 -13.57
C PRO A 88 -4.21 12.26 -14.29
N LEU A 89 -4.96 11.42 -13.56
CA LEU A 89 -5.58 10.21 -14.12
C LEU A 89 -6.70 10.51 -15.14
N ASP A 90 -7.13 11.76 -15.24
CA ASP A 90 -8.10 12.23 -16.24
C ASP A 90 -7.50 12.46 -17.62
N SER A 91 -6.17 12.31 -17.77
CA SER A 91 -5.44 12.42 -19.02
C SER A 91 -4.43 11.30 -19.18
N PHE A 92 -4.16 10.87 -20.43
CA PHE A 92 -3.13 9.89 -20.68
C PHE A 92 -1.73 10.50 -20.53
N HIS A 93 -0.82 9.73 -19.91
CA HIS A 93 0.56 10.15 -19.70
C HIS A 93 1.42 10.07 -20.97
N MET A 94 1.00 9.28 -21.95
CA MET A 94 1.68 9.10 -23.24
C MET A 94 0.85 9.66 -24.40
N SER A 95 1.48 9.75 -25.58
CA SER A 95 0.81 10.21 -26.80
C SER A 95 -0.25 9.21 -27.27
N LYS A 96 -1.13 9.66 -28.18
CA LYS A 96 -2.13 8.78 -28.80
C LYS A 96 -1.48 7.58 -29.49
N GLU A 97 -0.39 7.83 -30.20
CA GLU A 97 0.42 6.81 -30.89
C GLU A 97 1.00 5.80 -29.89
N GLY A 98 1.47 6.29 -28.74
CA GLY A 98 1.97 5.44 -27.66
C GLY A 98 0.90 4.52 -27.08
N VAL A 99 -0.32 5.04 -26.84
CA VAL A 99 -1.45 4.22 -26.36
C VAL A 99 -1.86 3.19 -27.43
N MET A 100 -1.89 3.57 -28.71
CA MET A 100 -2.20 2.64 -29.81
C MET A 100 -1.16 1.53 -29.93
N GLN A 101 0.13 1.87 -29.87
CA GLN A 101 1.21 0.90 -29.91
C GLN A 101 1.13 -0.07 -28.72
N TRP A 102 0.99 0.45 -27.51
CA TRP A 102 0.83 -0.36 -26.31
C TRP A 102 -0.36 -1.31 -26.41
N THR A 103 -1.50 -0.80 -26.93
CA THR A 103 -2.71 -1.63 -27.13
C THR A 103 -2.46 -2.73 -28.16
N THR A 104 -1.75 -2.41 -29.25
CA THR A 104 -1.38 -3.37 -30.28
C THR A 104 -0.53 -4.50 -29.73
N ASP A 105 0.52 -4.14 -28.98
CA ASP A 105 1.44 -5.11 -28.37
C ASP A 105 0.72 -5.97 -27.33
N ALA A 106 -0.16 -5.36 -26.51
CA ALA A 106 -0.98 -6.08 -25.55
C ALA A 106 -1.90 -7.11 -26.23
N ILE A 107 -2.59 -6.73 -27.31
CA ILE A 107 -3.48 -7.64 -28.07
C ILE A 107 -2.70 -8.77 -28.71
N LEU A 108 -1.54 -8.48 -29.32
CA LEU A 108 -0.68 -9.51 -29.87
C LEU A 108 -0.23 -10.49 -28.79
N ASP A 109 0.17 -10.00 -27.64
CA ASP A 109 0.60 -10.83 -26.49
C ASP A 109 -0.54 -11.66 -25.88
N ILE A 110 -1.74 -11.09 -25.78
CA ILE A 110 -2.92 -11.76 -25.22
C ILE A 110 -3.36 -12.93 -26.10
N TYR A 111 -3.29 -12.79 -27.42
CA TYR A 111 -3.74 -13.84 -28.35
C TYR A 111 -2.60 -14.72 -28.88
N ALA A 112 -1.35 -14.40 -28.60
CA ALA A 112 -0.20 -15.27 -28.91
C ALA A 112 -0.02 -16.33 -27.84
N TYR A 113 -0.47 -17.55 -28.08
CA TYR A 113 -0.23 -18.65 -27.13
C TYR A 113 -0.14 -20.00 -27.83
N ASN A 114 0.41 -20.98 -27.12
CA ASN A 114 0.62 -22.30 -27.63
C ASN A 114 0.24 -23.36 -26.60
N TYR A 115 0.19 -24.62 -27.03
CA TYR A 115 -0.18 -25.74 -26.16
C TYR A 115 0.81 -25.99 -25.01
N LEU A 116 2.08 -25.54 -25.10
CA LEU A 116 3.09 -25.67 -24.03
C LEU A 116 2.94 -24.61 -22.96
N SER A 117 2.62 -23.36 -23.35
CA SER A 117 2.49 -22.22 -22.46
C SER A 117 1.09 -22.02 -21.88
N PHE A 118 0.18 -22.93 -22.17
CA PHE A 118 -1.22 -22.83 -21.79
C PHE A 118 -1.46 -22.52 -20.31
N ASN A 119 -0.73 -23.21 -19.41
CA ASN A 119 -0.89 -23.05 -17.95
C ASN A 119 -0.34 -21.71 -17.43
N THR A 120 0.61 -21.11 -18.12
CA THR A 120 1.26 -19.86 -17.74
C THR A 120 0.68 -18.64 -18.43
N HIS A 121 -0.13 -18.86 -19.48
CA HIS A 121 -0.69 -17.80 -20.30
C HIS A 121 -1.54 -16.82 -19.49
N GLY A 122 -2.39 -17.32 -18.57
CA GLY A 122 -3.20 -16.49 -17.71
C GLY A 122 -2.38 -15.50 -16.88
N LYS A 123 -1.20 -15.90 -16.37
CA LYS A 123 -0.29 -14.99 -15.67
C LYS A 123 0.31 -13.94 -16.58
N LYS A 124 0.60 -14.28 -17.86
CA LYS A 124 1.08 -13.29 -18.84
C LYS A 124 -0.01 -12.27 -19.17
N VAL A 125 -1.25 -12.72 -19.33
CA VAL A 125 -2.40 -11.87 -19.66
C VAL A 125 -2.76 -10.94 -18.50
N SER A 126 -2.64 -11.42 -17.25
CA SER A 126 -3.01 -10.61 -16.07
C SER A 126 -2.27 -9.28 -15.96
N GLN A 127 -1.08 -9.15 -16.55
CA GLN A 127 -0.32 -7.89 -16.55
C GLN A 127 -0.98 -6.75 -17.32
N TYR A 128 -1.98 -7.03 -18.19
CA TYR A 128 -2.69 -6.04 -18.99
C TYR A 128 -4.03 -5.63 -18.41
N PHE A 129 -4.53 -6.34 -17.40
CA PHE A 129 -5.84 -6.12 -16.79
C PHE A 129 -5.73 -5.77 -15.32
N MET A 130 -6.69 -4.99 -14.80
CA MET A 130 -6.90 -4.91 -13.36
C MET A 130 -7.57 -6.19 -12.86
N ASP A 131 -7.38 -6.50 -11.58
CA ASP A 131 -7.88 -7.75 -10.95
C ASP A 131 -9.39 -7.96 -11.13
N LYS A 132 -10.17 -6.87 -11.17
CA LYS A 132 -11.64 -6.93 -11.31
C LYS A 132 -12.12 -7.20 -12.75
N GLU A 133 -11.33 -6.83 -13.78
CA GLU A 133 -11.68 -7.03 -15.19
C GLU A 133 -11.19 -8.36 -15.74
N LEU A 134 -10.09 -8.89 -15.22
CA LEU A 134 -9.48 -10.13 -15.64
C LEU A 134 -10.44 -11.34 -15.66
N PRO A 135 -11.27 -11.60 -14.61
CA PRO A 135 -12.19 -12.74 -14.61
C PRO A 135 -13.23 -12.68 -15.73
N LYS A 136 -13.73 -11.48 -16.03
CA LYS A 136 -14.68 -11.26 -17.12
C LYS A 136 -14.03 -11.60 -18.46
N PHE A 137 -12.86 -11.04 -18.73
CA PHE A 137 -12.09 -11.34 -19.95
C PHE A 137 -11.81 -12.84 -20.07
N MET A 138 -11.38 -13.52 -19.01
CA MET A 138 -11.08 -14.96 -19.04
C MET A 138 -12.33 -15.80 -19.38
N THR A 139 -13.51 -15.39 -18.94
CA THR A 139 -14.77 -16.03 -19.30
C THR A 139 -15.05 -15.88 -20.80
N GLU A 140 -14.99 -14.65 -21.33
CA GLU A 140 -15.18 -14.35 -22.76
C GLU A 140 -14.14 -15.07 -23.64
N PHE A 141 -12.87 -15.08 -23.19
CA PHE A 141 -11.79 -15.79 -23.88
C PHE A 141 -12.02 -17.29 -23.96
N ASN A 142 -12.56 -17.91 -22.91
CA ASN A 142 -12.89 -19.33 -22.89
C ASN A 142 -14.04 -19.67 -23.85
N GLU A 143 -14.99 -18.76 -24.07
CA GLU A 143 -16.11 -18.92 -25.02
C GLU A 143 -15.64 -19.00 -26.49
N LEU A 144 -14.47 -18.42 -26.81
CA LEU A 144 -13.89 -18.53 -28.15
C LEU A 144 -13.47 -19.97 -28.51
N ASN A 145 -13.47 -20.90 -27.57
CA ASN A 145 -13.05 -22.30 -27.70
C ASN A 145 -11.64 -22.50 -28.29
N LEU A 146 -10.85 -21.43 -28.42
CA LEU A 146 -9.47 -21.49 -28.91
C LEU A 146 -8.61 -22.43 -28.07
N GLN A 147 -8.84 -22.45 -26.77
CA GLN A 147 -8.13 -23.35 -25.84
C GLN A 147 -8.36 -24.84 -26.17
N LYS A 148 -9.59 -25.21 -26.51
CA LYS A 148 -9.91 -26.60 -26.90
C LYS A 148 -9.21 -26.99 -28.18
N ILE A 149 -9.21 -26.09 -29.18
CA ILE A 149 -8.52 -26.29 -30.47
C ILE A 149 -7.02 -26.44 -30.24
N VAL A 150 -6.40 -25.52 -29.48
CA VAL A 150 -4.96 -25.53 -29.23
C VAL A 150 -4.53 -26.80 -28.50
N LYS A 151 -5.27 -27.26 -27.50
CA LYS A 151 -4.97 -28.53 -26.83
C LYS A 151 -5.16 -29.75 -27.73
N ALA A 152 -6.28 -29.84 -28.43
CA ALA A 152 -6.59 -30.98 -29.26
C ALA A 152 -5.60 -31.17 -30.43
N GLN A 153 -5.20 -30.08 -31.09
CA GLN A 153 -4.35 -30.10 -32.26
C GLN A 153 -2.87 -29.82 -31.95
N LYS A 154 -2.48 -29.67 -30.65
CA LYS A 154 -1.15 -29.19 -30.22
C LYS A 154 -0.70 -27.96 -31.03
N ALA A 155 -1.64 -27.02 -31.17
CA ALA A 155 -1.48 -25.90 -32.08
C ALA A 155 -0.75 -24.71 -31.40
N ILE A 156 -0.31 -23.79 -32.27
CA ILE A 156 0.22 -22.47 -31.89
C ILE A 156 -0.69 -21.43 -32.52
N VAL A 157 -1.11 -20.44 -31.74
CA VAL A 157 -1.86 -19.27 -32.21
C VAL A 157 -0.91 -18.11 -32.39
N VAL A 158 -0.87 -17.56 -33.60
CA VAL A 158 -0.07 -16.40 -33.96
C VAL A 158 -1.01 -15.28 -34.41
N PRO A 159 -1.19 -14.23 -33.62
CA PRO A 159 -1.97 -13.07 -34.06
C PRO A 159 -1.15 -12.20 -35.02
N GLU A 160 -1.82 -11.67 -36.05
CA GLU A 160 -1.26 -10.69 -36.99
C GLU A 160 -2.19 -9.48 -37.08
N VAL A 161 -1.64 -8.28 -37.12
CA VAL A 161 -2.42 -7.05 -37.32
C VAL A 161 -2.66 -6.89 -38.83
N LEU A 162 -3.92 -6.92 -39.24
CA LEU A 162 -4.30 -6.65 -40.65
C LEU A 162 -4.60 -5.17 -40.90
N LYS A 163 -5.15 -4.48 -39.93
CA LYS A 163 -5.38 -3.05 -39.93
C LYS A 163 -4.86 -2.45 -38.66
N THR A 164 -4.04 -1.41 -38.75
CA THR A 164 -3.50 -0.65 -37.65
C THR A 164 -4.61 -0.21 -36.73
N PHE A 165 -4.35 -0.26 -35.44
CA PHE A 165 -5.29 0.21 -34.42
C PHE A 165 -5.47 1.73 -34.53
N GLU A 166 -6.69 2.19 -34.39
CA GLU A 166 -7.10 3.59 -34.49
C GLU A 166 -7.89 4.00 -33.26
N PHE A 167 -7.73 5.25 -32.84
CA PHE A 167 -8.57 5.84 -31.80
C PHE A 167 -9.98 6.04 -32.33
N ASP A 168 -10.98 5.53 -31.61
CA ASP A 168 -12.39 5.74 -31.95
C ASP A 168 -13.03 6.80 -31.04
N VAL A 169 -13.22 6.47 -29.77
CA VAL A 169 -13.90 7.32 -28.79
C VAL A 169 -13.03 7.50 -27.57
N GLN A 170 -12.87 8.75 -27.13
CA GLN A 170 -12.24 9.09 -25.87
C GLN A 170 -13.32 9.46 -24.85
N GLY A 171 -13.19 8.97 -23.62
CA GLY A 171 -14.13 9.20 -22.53
C GLY A 171 -13.48 8.96 -21.16
N LYS A 172 -14.30 8.59 -20.21
CA LYS A 172 -13.86 8.24 -18.85
C LYS A 172 -14.38 6.86 -18.44
N TYR A 173 -13.58 6.14 -17.68
CA TYR A 173 -13.96 4.91 -17.01
C TYR A 173 -13.57 5.03 -15.52
N SER A 174 -14.55 4.94 -14.62
CA SER A 174 -14.33 5.15 -13.16
C SER A 174 -13.53 6.42 -12.84
N ASP A 175 -13.91 7.56 -13.49
CA ASP A 175 -13.27 8.88 -13.40
C ASP A 175 -11.90 9.02 -14.06
N ASN A 176 -11.28 7.94 -14.49
CA ASN A 176 -10.00 7.94 -15.21
C ASN A 176 -10.21 8.13 -16.71
N ALA A 177 -9.21 8.71 -17.38
CA ALA A 177 -9.21 8.79 -18.84
C ALA A 177 -9.31 7.39 -19.45
N ALA A 178 -10.19 7.24 -20.42
CA ALA A 178 -10.36 5.98 -21.16
C ALA A 178 -10.53 6.26 -22.64
N VAL A 179 -10.17 5.27 -23.46
CA VAL A 179 -10.29 5.33 -24.91
C VAL A 179 -10.71 3.99 -25.46
N ILE A 180 -11.52 4.02 -26.51
CA ILE A 180 -11.81 2.84 -27.34
C ILE A 180 -10.87 2.87 -28.54
N VAL A 181 -10.13 1.80 -28.71
CA VAL A 181 -9.19 1.60 -29.83
C VAL A 181 -9.71 0.46 -30.67
N LYS A 182 -9.83 0.68 -31.97
CA LYS A 182 -10.35 -0.30 -32.95
C LYS A 182 -9.27 -0.75 -33.90
N GLY A 183 -9.25 -2.03 -34.19
CA GLY A 183 -8.32 -2.62 -35.17
C GLY A 183 -8.85 -3.91 -35.74
N VAL A 184 -8.07 -4.51 -36.62
CA VAL A 184 -8.39 -5.82 -37.23
C VAL A 184 -7.20 -6.74 -37.07
N ILE A 185 -7.44 -7.90 -36.48
CA ILE A 185 -6.43 -8.94 -36.30
C ILE A 185 -6.82 -10.21 -37.06
N PHE A 186 -5.81 -10.98 -37.40
CA PHE A 186 -5.95 -12.30 -37.97
C PHE A 186 -5.26 -13.30 -37.05
N LEU A 187 -6.01 -14.26 -36.56
CA LEU A 187 -5.47 -15.32 -35.69
C LEU A 187 -5.11 -16.52 -36.57
N LYS A 188 -3.82 -16.75 -36.81
CA LYS A 188 -3.32 -17.95 -37.50
C LYS A 188 -3.15 -19.08 -36.47
N ILE A 189 -3.83 -20.18 -36.72
CA ILE A 189 -3.76 -21.39 -35.86
C ILE A 189 -2.95 -22.43 -36.66
N HIS A 190 -1.75 -22.68 -36.22
CA HIS A 190 -0.85 -23.71 -36.79
C HIS A 190 -1.01 -24.99 -35.97
N GLY A 191 -1.77 -25.93 -36.46
CA GLY A 191 -2.03 -27.23 -35.85
C GLY A 191 -1.61 -28.41 -36.70
N SER A 192 -1.84 -29.62 -36.20
CA SER A 192 -1.54 -30.89 -36.93
C SER A 192 -2.34 -31.06 -38.23
N GLU A 193 -3.48 -30.39 -38.36
CA GLU A 193 -4.33 -30.40 -39.56
C GLU A 193 -4.00 -29.28 -40.55
N GLY A 194 -2.91 -28.55 -40.36
CA GLY A 194 -2.50 -27.44 -41.19
C GLY A 194 -2.73 -26.07 -40.56
N ILE A 195 -2.78 -25.03 -41.40
CA ILE A 195 -2.95 -23.64 -40.97
C ILE A 195 -4.41 -23.23 -41.17
N LYS A 196 -5.06 -22.82 -40.12
CA LYS A 196 -6.40 -22.21 -40.15
C LYS A 196 -6.29 -20.77 -39.68
N GLY A 197 -7.06 -19.86 -40.27
CA GLY A 197 -7.05 -18.45 -39.88
C GLY A 197 -8.46 -17.92 -39.67
N ILE A 198 -8.60 -17.04 -38.70
CA ILE A 198 -9.88 -16.37 -38.39
C ILE A 198 -9.61 -14.89 -38.26
N ARG A 199 -10.40 -14.09 -38.98
CA ARG A 199 -10.34 -12.63 -38.94
C ARG A 199 -11.30 -12.10 -37.87
N TYR A 200 -10.83 -11.15 -37.06
CA TYR A 200 -11.62 -10.46 -36.08
C TYR A 200 -11.44 -8.95 -36.15
N GLU A 201 -12.53 -8.23 -36.06
CA GLU A 201 -12.52 -6.84 -35.70
C GLU A 201 -12.42 -6.76 -34.16
N VAL A 202 -11.53 -5.91 -33.64
CA VAL A 202 -11.21 -5.82 -32.23
C VAL A 202 -11.51 -4.42 -31.74
N ASN A 203 -12.37 -4.32 -30.75
CA ASN A 203 -12.60 -3.08 -29.99
C ASN A 203 -12.02 -3.26 -28.59
N VAL A 204 -11.04 -2.45 -28.25
CA VAL A 204 -10.35 -2.49 -26.95
C VAL A 204 -10.65 -1.22 -26.17
N THR A 205 -11.18 -1.34 -24.99
CA THR A 205 -11.30 -0.22 -24.06
C THR A 205 -10.08 -0.19 -23.16
N VAL A 206 -9.29 0.87 -23.25
CA VAL A 206 -8.09 1.09 -22.45
C VAL A 206 -8.35 2.23 -21.49
N SER A 207 -8.00 2.08 -20.21
CA SER A 207 -8.12 3.11 -19.19
C SER A 207 -6.76 3.46 -18.61
N ARG A 208 -6.60 4.73 -18.26
CA ARG A 208 -5.47 5.20 -17.46
C ARG A 208 -5.61 4.66 -16.03
N VAL A 209 -4.53 4.15 -15.48
CA VAL A 209 -4.46 3.67 -14.09
C VAL A 209 -3.18 4.20 -13.44
N GLU A 210 -3.09 4.11 -12.12
CA GLU A 210 -1.87 4.47 -11.40
C GLU A 210 -0.73 3.52 -11.75
N PHE A 211 0.50 4.04 -11.83
CA PHE A 211 1.71 3.23 -12.02
C PHE A 211 1.94 2.23 -10.88
N SER A 212 1.39 2.50 -9.70
CA SER A 212 1.36 1.58 -8.56
C SER A 212 0.55 0.31 -8.83
N THR A 213 -0.48 0.41 -9.69
CA THR A 213 -1.38 -0.69 -10.04
C THR A 213 -0.89 -1.45 -11.27
N GLN A 214 -0.43 -0.73 -12.29
CA GLN A 214 0.07 -1.30 -13.53
C GLN A 214 1.34 -0.57 -13.98
N LYS A 215 2.40 -1.34 -14.29
CA LYS A 215 3.73 -0.82 -14.64
C LYS A 215 3.69 0.26 -15.72
N ASP A 216 2.86 0.09 -16.74
CA ASP A 216 2.77 1.03 -17.86
C ASP A 216 1.72 2.13 -17.62
N GLY A 217 1.07 2.14 -16.46
CA GLY A 217 0.02 3.10 -16.13
C GLY A 217 -1.21 3.02 -17.02
N LEU A 218 -1.39 1.92 -17.73
CA LEU A 218 -2.52 1.60 -18.61
C LEU A 218 -3.10 0.24 -18.23
N SER A 219 -4.40 0.07 -18.39
CA SER A 219 -5.07 -1.21 -18.20
C SER A 219 -6.16 -1.40 -19.25
N ILE A 220 -6.35 -2.64 -19.69
CA ILE A 220 -7.47 -3.02 -20.54
C ILE A 220 -8.70 -3.24 -19.64
N VAL A 221 -9.78 -2.59 -19.97
CA VAL A 221 -11.08 -2.73 -19.31
C VAL A 221 -11.91 -3.82 -19.99
N SER A 222 -11.92 -3.84 -21.32
CA SER A 222 -12.65 -4.85 -22.09
C SER A 222 -12.06 -5.03 -23.49
N ILE A 223 -12.21 -6.24 -24.02
CA ILE A 223 -11.88 -6.57 -25.42
C ILE A 223 -13.12 -7.20 -26.01
N GLN A 224 -13.59 -6.66 -27.12
CA GLN A 224 -14.69 -7.23 -27.90
C GLN A 224 -14.15 -7.73 -29.24
N LEU A 225 -14.32 -9.01 -29.50
CA LEU A 225 -13.99 -9.63 -30.78
C LEU A 225 -15.25 -9.85 -31.59
N ILE A 226 -15.29 -9.27 -32.78
CA ILE A 226 -16.39 -9.42 -33.72
C ILE A 226 -15.82 -10.20 -34.94
N LYS A 227 -16.35 -11.41 -35.15
CA LYS A 227 -15.92 -12.22 -36.28
C LYS A 227 -16.35 -11.56 -37.59
N SER A 228 -15.36 -11.33 -38.46
CA SER A 228 -15.55 -10.66 -39.76
C SER A 228 -15.41 -11.65 -40.90
#